data_2930986d3180d8ccb14a9281078c5c02
#
_entry.id   2930986d3180d8ccb14a9281078c5c02
#
_cell.length_a   1.000
_cell.length_b   1.000
_cell.length_c   1.000
_cell.angle_alpha   90.00
_cell.angle_beta   90.00
_cell.angle_gamma   90.00
#
_symmetry.space_group_name_H-M   'P 1'
#
loop_
_entity.id
_entity.type
_entity.pdbx_description
1 polymer ?
#
loop_
_entity_poly.entity_id
_entity_poly.type
_entity_poly.pdbx_seq_one_letter_code
_entity_poly.pdbx_strand_id
1 'polypeptide(L)'
;MHQIDPQSWKQELPAFRVKTAEFYNGTLDKASYKVFSGLYGSYAQKGGQASMLRLRMTAGRVTKEKLAFTAKAIREHAVPRAHFTTCQTIQLHDLDQGAVCSIMEQALDAGIVTMGGGGDFPRNVMCSPLSGVEQGEYFDVLPWAEAAGEYLMHFIKAEKMPRKLKVGFSNSPKNMTHATFRDLGFAARPDGTFDVYSAGGLGNNPRFGVLVAQAVAPEKILYYIKAMWLTFRAYGNYENRGKARTRYMQEVCGGPEGYAKAYQEKLAEVLASGEDLDIHPEAPVYEKQGDGVVVAGPRVLEQKQPGLYTVSWHPLGGQPAVETLCALSDAIAGMEAVEMRLAPDETAYIINLTGAEAQKVLSVTADSARSLFETSVSCIGGKTCQVGIRDSQGLLAACVAAVREAGVPDGALPQMHISGCPSSCGTHQTGAMGFRGANKLVDGKPQPAFTLFVGGCDAQGREAMGKEVGVLLEQDIPAFLVELGKTVAASGMDYAAWSQANPEGTAEVAKAYLG
;
A
#
# COMPACT_ATOMS: atom_id res chain seq x y z
N MET A 1 -3.50 23.04 -15.68
CA MET A 1 -4.62 22.48 -14.87
C MET A 1 -4.62 23.16 -13.51
N HIS A 2 -5.77 23.58 -12.99
CA HIS A 2 -5.82 24.21 -11.66
C HIS A 2 -5.76 23.14 -10.58
N GLN A 3 -4.85 23.31 -9.62
CA GLN A 3 -4.79 22.49 -8.41
C GLN A 3 -6.12 22.60 -7.65
N ILE A 4 -6.67 21.48 -7.18
CA ILE A 4 -7.87 21.53 -6.34
C ILE A 4 -7.48 22.07 -4.96
N ASP A 5 -8.06 23.19 -4.59
CA ASP A 5 -7.93 23.73 -3.24
C ASP A 5 -8.55 22.75 -2.23
N PRO A 6 -7.78 22.18 -1.29
CA PRO A 6 -8.32 21.32 -0.25
C PRO A 6 -9.46 21.97 0.54
N GLN A 7 -9.45 23.29 0.73
CA GLN A 7 -10.49 24.02 1.44
C GLN A 7 -11.86 23.93 0.74
N SER A 8 -11.89 23.75 -0.59
CA SER A 8 -13.13 23.57 -1.34
C SER A 8 -13.97 22.37 -0.88
N TRP A 9 -13.32 21.39 -0.22
CA TRP A 9 -13.99 20.22 0.32
C TRP A 9 -14.69 20.47 1.67
N LYS A 10 -14.41 21.59 2.36
CA LYS A 10 -15.06 21.92 3.65
C LYS A 10 -16.57 22.03 3.54
N GLN A 11 -17.10 22.46 2.41
CA GLN A 11 -18.53 22.55 2.15
C GLN A 11 -19.27 21.19 2.23
N GLU A 12 -18.54 20.09 2.12
CA GLU A 12 -19.10 18.73 2.21
C GLU A 12 -19.18 18.20 3.66
N LEU A 13 -18.43 18.80 4.58
CA LEU A 13 -18.32 18.31 5.97
C LEU A 13 -19.62 18.39 6.78
N PRO A 14 -20.49 19.40 6.61
CA PRO A 14 -21.78 19.41 7.31
C PRO A 14 -22.60 18.15 7.05
N ALA A 15 -22.67 17.69 5.78
CA ALA A 15 -23.36 16.47 5.42
C ALA A 15 -22.72 15.23 6.08
N PHE A 16 -21.39 15.18 6.14
CA PHE A 16 -20.67 14.10 6.81
C PHE A 16 -20.98 14.07 8.31
N ARG A 17 -20.98 15.22 9.00
CA ARG A 17 -21.31 15.32 10.44
C ARG A 17 -22.72 14.81 10.73
N VAL A 18 -23.71 15.23 9.93
CA VAL A 18 -25.11 14.78 10.09
C VAL A 18 -25.22 13.27 9.93
N LYS A 19 -24.70 12.70 8.84
CA LYS A 19 -24.80 11.25 8.57
C LYS A 19 -24.01 10.41 9.57
N THR A 20 -22.91 10.94 10.07
CA THR A 20 -22.13 10.27 11.13
C THR A 20 -22.90 10.26 12.44
N ALA A 21 -23.58 11.36 12.80
CA ALA A 21 -24.45 11.41 13.97
C ALA A 21 -25.64 10.44 13.84
N GLU A 22 -26.30 10.39 12.68
CA GLU A 22 -27.39 9.44 12.39
C GLU A 22 -26.92 7.98 12.55
N PHE A 23 -25.69 7.66 12.13
CA PHE A 23 -25.14 6.32 12.30
C PHE A 23 -24.88 5.97 13.78
N TYR A 24 -24.23 6.86 14.53
CA TYR A 24 -23.89 6.61 15.92
C TYR A 24 -25.11 6.61 16.85
N ASN A 25 -26.20 7.32 16.51
CA ASN A 25 -27.45 7.26 17.26
C ASN A 25 -28.39 6.14 16.80
N GLY A 26 -27.99 5.34 15.79
CA GLY A 26 -28.73 4.16 15.33
C GLY A 26 -29.87 4.44 14.33
N THR A 27 -30.01 5.69 13.83
CA THR A 27 -31.05 6.05 12.85
C THR A 27 -30.63 5.77 11.41
N LEU A 28 -29.32 5.61 11.15
CA LEU A 28 -28.76 5.21 9.85
C LEU A 28 -28.10 3.82 9.98
N ASP A 29 -28.48 2.89 9.12
CA ASP A 29 -27.91 1.54 9.12
C ASP A 29 -26.45 1.51 8.62
N LYS A 30 -25.73 0.46 9.03
CA LYS A 30 -24.29 0.29 8.74
C LYS A 30 -23.97 0.19 7.25
N ALA A 31 -24.83 -0.40 6.43
CA ALA A 31 -24.58 -0.57 5.00
C ALA A 31 -24.69 0.77 4.28
N SER A 32 -25.74 1.54 4.58
CA SER A 32 -25.96 2.90 4.07
C SER A 32 -24.84 3.85 4.51
N TYR A 33 -24.46 3.81 5.78
CA TYR A 33 -23.33 4.62 6.27
C TYR A 33 -22.00 4.25 5.59
N LYS A 34 -21.74 2.96 5.35
CA LYS A 34 -20.53 2.50 4.65
C LYS A 34 -20.43 3.05 3.23
N VAL A 35 -21.52 3.09 2.50
CA VAL A 35 -21.56 3.64 1.15
C VAL A 35 -21.28 5.14 1.18
N PHE A 36 -21.92 5.85 2.07
CA PHE A 36 -21.78 7.30 2.23
C PHE A 36 -20.37 7.69 2.73
N SER A 37 -19.94 7.15 3.87
CA SER A 37 -18.69 7.53 4.54
C SER A 37 -17.44 7.16 3.72
N GLY A 38 -17.56 6.18 2.81
CA GLY A 38 -16.50 5.78 1.91
C GLY A 38 -15.98 6.92 1.01
N LEU A 39 -16.85 7.82 0.55
CA LEU A 39 -16.42 9.02 -0.18
C LEU A 39 -15.44 9.85 0.65
N TYR A 40 -15.73 10.02 1.91
CA TYR A 40 -14.94 10.83 2.85
C TYR A 40 -13.67 10.14 3.37
N GLY A 41 -13.39 8.92 2.91
CA GLY A 41 -12.23 8.15 3.37
C GLY A 41 -12.38 7.53 4.76
N SER A 42 -13.59 7.51 5.29
CA SER A 42 -13.92 6.95 6.60
C SER A 42 -14.78 5.70 6.49
N TYR A 43 -14.60 4.79 7.44
CA TYR A 43 -15.46 3.62 7.63
C TYR A 43 -15.65 3.32 9.11
N ALA A 44 -16.87 2.97 9.49
CA ALA A 44 -17.08 2.33 10.79
C ALA A 44 -16.30 1.00 10.84
N GLN A 45 -15.66 0.72 11.96
CA GLN A 45 -14.94 -0.53 12.21
C GLN A 45 -15.90 -1.68 12.50
N LYS A 46 -15.36 -2.90 12.61
CA LYS A 46 -16.17 -4.07 12.98
C LYS A 46 -16.83 -3.82 14.35
N GLY A 47 -18.09 -4.11 14.45
CA GLY A 47 -18.89 -3.76 15.66
C GLY A 47 -19.63 -2.42 15.54
N GLY A 48 -19.09 -1.42 14.83
CA GLY A 48 -19.75 -0.12 14.63
C GLY A 48 -19.55 0.89 15.77
N GLN A 49 -18.74 0.55 16.77
CA GLN A 49 -18.51 1.40 17.94
C GLN A 49 -17.47 2.51 17.69
N ALA A 50 -16.63 2.35 16.68
CA ALA A 50 -15.58 3.29 16.32
C ALA A 50 -15.45 3.42 14.81
N SER A 51 -14.82 4.50 14.37
CA SER A 51 -14.50 4.77 12.96
C SER A 51 -13.00 4.75 12.71
N MET A 52 -12.62 4.49 11.46
CA MET A 52 -11.29 4.79 10.95
C MET A 52 -11.34 5.93 9.95
N LEU A 53 -10.31 6.74 9.92
CA LEU A 53 -10.10 7.80 8.94
C LEU A 53 -8.80 7.55 8.17
N ARG A 54 -8.84 7.69 6.84
CA ARG A 54 -7.67 7.56 5.98
C ARG A 54 -7.18 8.93 5.54
N LEU A 55 -5.97 9.27 5.95
CA LEU A 55 -5.24 10.43 5.46
C LEU A 55 -4.55 10.05 4.16
N ARG A 56 -4.91 10.69 3.05
CA ARG A 56 -4.25 10.45 1.76
C ARG A 56 -2.88 11.12 1.77
N MET A 57 -1.86 10.35 1.44
CA MET A 57 -0.49 10.81 1.26
C MET A 57 -0.12 10.55 -0.20
N THR A 58 -0.39 11.52 -1.06
CA THR A 58 -0.14 11.38 -2.52
C THR A 58 1.30 10.95 -2.75
N ALA A 59 1.50 9.97 -3.60
CA ALA A 59 2.80 9.37 -3.88
C ALA A 59 3.50 8.74 -2.63
N GLY A 60 2.77 8.53 -1.53
CA GLY A 60 3.35 8.08 -0.27
C GLY A 60 4.14 9.15 0.47
N ARG A 61 4.15 10.40 -0.03
CA ARG A 61 4.96 11.50 0.53
C ARG A 61 4.31 12.11 1.76
N VAL A 62 5.00 12.04 2.88
CA VAL A 62 4.61 12.64 4.15
C VAL A 62 5.62 13.72 4.51
N THR A 63 5.32 14.97 4.14
CA THR A 63 6.16 16.11 4.49
C THR A 63 6.17 16.31 6.01
N LYS A 64 7.11 17.12 6.52
CA LYS A 64 7.17 17.45 7.96
C LYS A 64 5.85 18.04 8.47
N GLU A 65 5.19 18.88 7.67
CA GLU A 65 3.91 19.53 8.00
C GLU A 65 2.78 18.48 8.11
N LYS A 66 2.71 17.51 7.17
CA LYS A 66 1.74 16.42 7.21
C LYS A 66 1.99 15.48 8.39
N LEU A 67 3.25 15.21 8.72
CA LEU A 67 3.60 14.39 9.88
C LEU A 67 3.28 15.13 11.18
N ALA A 68 3.60 16.43 11.27
CA ALA A 68 3.28 17.27 12.42
C ALA A 68 1.76 17.37 12.66
N PHE A 69 0.98 17.52 11.58
CA PHE A 69 -0.49 17.42 11.66
C PHE A 69 -0.94 16.06 12.19
N THR A 70 -0.37 14.96 11.69
CA THR A 70 -0.74 13.61 12.12
C THR A 70 -0.43 13.42 13.61
N ALA A 71 0.73 13.85 14.07
CA ALA A 71 1.13 13.81 15.48
C ALA A 71 0.23 14.69 16.37
N LYS A 72 -0.12 15.90 15.90
CA LYS A 72 -1.07 16.79 16.57
C LYS A 72 -2.44 16.12 16.73
N ALA A 73 -2.98 15.57 15.66
CA ALA A 73 -4.28 14.88 15.68
C ALA A 73 -4.29 13.69 16.65
N ILE A 74 -3.19 12.92 16.69
CA ILE A 74 -3.02 11.82 17.65
C ILE A 74 -3.09 12.33 19.09
N ARG A 75 -2.36 13.39 19.41
CA ARG A 75 -2.30 13.97 20.76
C ARG A 75 -3.62 14.60 21.18
N GLU A 76 -4.23 15.43 20.33
CA GLU A 76 -5.46 16.18 20.63
C GLU A 76 -6.68 15.27 20.81
N HIS A 77 -6.74 14.18 20.04
CA HIS A 77 -7.88 13.26 20.08
C HIS A 77 -7.56 11.92 20.76
N ALA A 78 -6.41 11.81 21.44
CA ALA A 78 -5.96 10.58 22.09
C ALA A 78 -6.13 9.34 21.21
N VAL A 79 -5.72 9.44 19.93
CA VAL A 79 -5.86 8.35 18.94
C VAL A 79 -5.01 7.16 19.37
N PRO A 80 -5.60 6.00 19.65
CA PRO A 80 -4.84 4.90 20.25
C PRO A 80 -4.05 4.09 19.23
N ARG A 81 -4.35 4.21 17.91
CA ARG A 81 -3.76 3.36 16.90
C ARG A 81 -3.68 4.03 15.54
N ALA A 82 -2.50 3.92 14.91
CA ALA A 82 -2.24 4.30 13.52
C ALA A 82 -1.86 3.06 12.70
N HIS A 83 -2.02 3.14 11.37
CA HIS A 83 -1.63 2.07 10.45
C HIS A 83 -1.12 2.64 9.13
N PHE A 84 0.08 2.25 8.73
CA PHE A 84 0.63 2.46 7.40
C PHE A 84 0.05 1.42 6.46
N THR A 85 -0.47 1.83 5.33
CA THR A 85 -1.19 0.90 4.47
C THR A 85 -0.39 0.53 3.22
N THR A 86 -0.68 -0.63 2.66
CA THR A 86 -0.15 -1.07 1.36
C THR A 86 -0.53 -0.18 0.17
N CYS A 87 -1.25 0.92 0.41
CA CYS A 87 -1.54 1.96 -0.58
C CYS A 87 -0.90 3.31 -0.20
N GLN A 88 0.13 3.27 0.65
CA GLN A 88 0.93 4.44 1.05
C GLN A 88 0.06 5.56 1.64
N THR A 89 -0.84 5.19 2.57
CA THR A 89 -1.67 6.15 3.32
C THR A 89 -1.54 5.87 4.81
N ILE A 90 -1.83 6.87 5.65
CA ILE A 90 -1.94 6.69 7.09
C ILE A 90 -3.41 6.52 7.44
N GLN A 91 -3.74 5.49 8.21
CA GLN A 91 -5.05 5.34 8.82
C GLN A 91 -4.96 5.62 10.31
N LEU A 92 -5.91 6.41 10.81
CA LEU A 92 -6.16 6.60 12.23
C LEU A 92 -7.38 5.76 12.61
N HIS A 93 -7.26 4.99 13.67
CA HIS A 93 -8.25 3.98 14.09
C HIS A 93 -8.84 4.29 15.45
N ASP A 94 -9.94 3.61 15.74
CA ASP A 94 -10.67 3.67 17.01
C ASP A 94 -11.17 5.07 17.37
N LEU A 95 -11.51 5.85 16.31
CA LEU A 95 -12.03 7.22 16.45
C LEU A 95 -13.50 7.20 16.83
N ASP A 96 -13.88 8.02 17.80
CA ASP A 96 -15.27 8.32 18.09
C ASP A 96 -15.90 9.27 17.05
N GLN A 97 -17.18 9.58 17.19
CA GLN A 97 -17.93 10.47 16.32
C GLN A 97 -17.31 11.87 16.24
N GLY A 98 -16.88 12.42 17.38
CA GLY A 98 -16.31 13.77 17.47
C GLY A 98 -14.94 13.84 16.79
N ALA A 99 -14.05 12.89 17.15
CA ALA A 99 -12.71 12.81 16.63
C ALA A 99 -12.66 12.64 15.11
N VAL A 100 -13.47 11.71 14.53
CA VAL A 100 -13.44 11.50 13.08
C VAL A 100 -13.86 12.73 12.29
N CYS A 101 -14.84 13.50 12.78
CA CYS A 101 -15.28 14.74 12.15
C CYS A 101 -14.27 15.88 12.29
N SER A 102 -13.70 16.03 13.49
CA SER A 102 -12.73 17.08 13.80
C SER A 102 -11.41 16.88 13.03
N ILE A 103 -10.85 15.67 13.07
CA ILE A 103 -9.61 15.36 12.36
C ILE A 103 -9.78 15.53 10.83
N MET A 104 -10.94 15.13 10.27
CA MET A 104 -11.21 15.30 8.84
C MET A 104 -11.21 16.78 8.43
N GLU A 105 -11.81 17.65 9.23
CA GLU A 105 -11.81 19.11 8.98
C GLU A 105 -10.42 19.72 9.11
N GLN A 106 -9.71 19.41 10.20
CA GLN A 106 -8.35 19.90 10.44
C GLN A 106 -7.35 19.39 9.39
N ALA A 107 -7.56 18.17 8.84
CA ALA A 107 -6.73 17.61 7.78
C ALA A 107 -6.74 18.48 6.50
N LEU A 108 -7.89 19.07 6.15
CA LEU A 108 -8.01 19.99 5.00
C LEU A 108 -7.19 21.26 5.24
N ASP A 109 -7.09 21.76 6.47
CA ASP A 109 -6.25 22.91 6.82
C ASP A 109 -4.75 22.60 6.67
N ALA A 110 -4.38 21.34 6.85
CA ALA A 110 -3.01 20.85 6.64
C ALA A 110 -2.75 20.37 5.19
N GLY A 111 -3.67 20.66 4.25
CA GLY A 111 -3.55 20.23 2.86
C GLY A 111 -3.74 18.73 2.64
N ILE A 112 -4.30 18.01 3.61
CA ILE A 112 -4.54 16.57 3.54
C ILE A 112 -6.01 16.31 3.20
N VAL A 113 -6.26 15.80 2.01
CA VAL A 113 -7.61 15.44 1.56
C VAL A 113 -7.89 13.98 1.92
N THR A 114 -9.03 13.71 2.57
CA THR A 114 -9.48 12.35 2.89
C THR A 114 -10.44 11.80 1.85
N MET A 115 -11.10 12.66 1.09
CA MET A 115 -12.09 12.34 0.07
C MET A 115 -11.51 11.39 -1.00
N GLY A 116 -12.33 10.45 -1.46
CA GLY A 116 -11.89 9.37 -2.35
C GLY A 116 -10.99 8.32 -1.68
N GLY A 117 -10.66 8.45 -0.40
CA GLY A 117 -9.88 7.47 0.35
C GLY A 117 -10.59 6.12 0.53
N GLY A 118 -11.92 6.09 0.38
CA GLY A 118 -12.75 4.88 0.38
C GLY A 118 -13.61 4.78 -0.88
N GLY A 119 -14.64 3.93 -0.89
CA GLY A 119 -15.64 3.84 -1.96
C GLY A 119 -15.09 3.45 -3.35
N ASP A 120 -15.85 3.79 -4.36
CA ASP A 120 -15.57 3.47 -5.77
C ASP A 120 -15.07 4.70 -6.52
N PHE A 121 -13.91 5.20 -6.09
CA PHE A 121 -13.26 6.42 -6.56
C PHE A 121 -11.78 6.17 -6.89
N PRO A 122 -11.12 7.10 -7.58
CA PRO A 122 -9.67 7.12 -7.67
C PRO A 122 -9.04 7.17 -6.27
N ARG A 123 -8.12 6.22 -6.03
CA ARG A 123 -7.45 6.08 -4.74
C ARG A 123 -6.15 6.87 -4.72
N ASN A 124 -5.44 6.81 -3.59
CA ASN A 124 -4.11 7.36 -3.50
C ASN A 124 -3.25 6.84 -4.66
N VAL A 125 -2.54 7.74 -5.34
CA VAL A 125 -1.50 7.38 -6.30
C VAL A 125 -0.29 6.92 -5.51
N MET A 126 0.33 5.84 -5.97
CA MET A 126 1.51 5.26 -5.33
C MET A 126 2.75 5.56 -6.15
N CYS A 127 3.87 5.72 -5.43
CA CYS A 127 5.18 5.98 -6.01
C CYS A 127 6.24 5.10 -5.31
N SER A 128 7.27 4.70 -6.02
CA SER A 128 8.46 4.12 -5.38
C SER A 128 8.94 5.04 -4.25
N PRO A 129 9.04 4.54 -3.00
CA PRO A 129 9.24 5.41 -1.83
C PRO A 129 10.57 6.14 -1.85
N LEU A 130 11.58 5.57 -2.51
CA LEU A 130 12.92 6.11 -2.61
C LEU A 130 13.17 6.89 -3.91
N SER A 131 12.11 7.17 -4.70
CA SER A 131 12.25 7.94 -5.93
C SER A 131 12.85 9.32 -5.64
N GLY A 132 13.84 9.70 -6.44
CA GLY A 132 14.62 10.92 -6.29
C GLY A 132 15.84 10.80 -5.39
N VAL A 133 15.98 9.70 -4.60
CA VAL A 133 17.10 9.50 -3.67
C VAL A 133 17.79 8.13 -3.80
N GLU A 134 17.17 7.16 -4.49
CA GLU A 134 17.67 5.79 -4.60
C GLU A 134 18.85 5.69 -5.57
N GLN A 135 19.92 5.01 -5.13
CA GLN A 135 21.00 4.65 -6.05
C GLN A 135 20.51 3.62 -7.08
N GLY A 136 20.79 3.87 -8.35
CA GLY A 136 20.45 2.96 -9.44
C GLY A 136 18.99 3.00 -9.89
N GLU A 137 18.18 3.97 -9.42
CA GLU A 137 16.88 4.24 -10.04
C GLU A 137 17.06 4.70 -11.49
N TYR A 138 16.07 4.45 -12.34
CA TYR A 138 16.14 4.91 -13.73
C TYR A 138 15.98 6.42 -13.82
N PHE A 139 14.97 6.97 -13.14
CA PHE A 139 14.78 8.41 -12.95
C PHE A 139 13.78 8.68 -11.82
N ASP A 140 13.73 9.94 -11.35
CA ASP A 140 12.77 10.36 -10.34
C ASP A 140 11.34 10.42 -10.91
N VAL A 141 10.48 9.51 -10.45
CA VAL A 141 9.08 9.41 -10.87
C VAL A 141 8.11 10.11 -9.91
N LEU A 142 8.61 10.68 -8.81
CA LEU A 142 7.77 11.33 -7.79
C LEU A 142 6.97 12.51 -8.33
N PRO A 143 7.55 13.47 -9.08
CA PRO A 143 6.81 14.63 -9.59
C PRO A 143 5.62 14.22 -10.47
N TRP A 144 5.81 13.19 -11.28
CA TRP A 144 4.78 12.62 -12.15
C TRP A 144 3.67 11.92 -11.37
N ALA A 145 4.03 11.21 -10.30
CA ALA A 145 3.06 10.56 -9.42
C ALA A 145 2.22 11.58 -8.64
N GLU A 146 2.83 12.70 -8.19
CA GLU A 146 2.11 13.79 -7.52
C GLU A 146 1.14 14.47 -8.49
N ALA A 147 1.58 14.83 -9.70
CA ALA A 147 0.73 15.44 -10.73
C ALA A 147 -0.43 14.51 -11.15
N ALA A 148 -0.18 13.20 -11.28
CA ALA A 148 -1.22 12.22 -11.52
C ALA A 148 -2.24 12.16 -10.37
N GLY A 149 -1.77 12.31 -9.13
CA GLY A 149 -2.63 12.35 -7.94
C GLY A 149 -3.56 13.56 -7.94
N GLU A 150 -3.05 14.73 -8.27
CA GLU A 150 -3.82 15.96 -8.40
C GLU A 150 -4.86 15.84 -9.51
N TYR A 151 -4.45 15.34 -10.67
CA TYR A 151 -5.38 15.12 -11.79
C TYR A 151 -6.54 14.20 -11.42
N LEU A 152 -6.26 13.09 -10.75
CA LEU A 152 -7.28 12.13 -10.35
C LEU A 152 -8.26 12.65 -9.30
N MET A 153 -7.92 13.70 -8.55
CA MET A 153 -8.85 14.34 -7.61
C MET A 153 -10.05 14.96 -8.34
N HIS A 154 -9.88 15.45 -9.58
CA HIS A 154 -10.97 16.01 -10.38
C HIS A 154 -12.06 14.99 -10.72
N PHE A 155 -11.73 13.68 -10.72
CA PHE A 155 -12.68 12.62 -11.05
C PHE A 155 -13.50 12.11 -9.84
N ILE A 156 -13.21 12.57 -8.63
CA ILE A 156 -13.90 12.04 -7.42
C ILE A 156 -15.40 12.37 -7.43
N LYS A 157 -15.78 13.53 -7.98
CA LYS A 157 -17.18 13.93 -8.07
C LYS A 157 -17.74 13.95 -9.51
N ALA A 158 -16.92 13.64 -10.51
CA ALA A 158 -17.29 13.81 -11.90
C ALA A 158 -18.42 12.85 -12.30
N GLU A 159 -18.19 11.56 -12.16
CA GLU A 159 -19.15 10.53 -12.55
C GLU A 159 -18.93 9.22 -11.76
N LYS A 160 -19.98 8.40 -11.68
CA LYS A 160 -19.92 7.11 -11.01
C LYS A 160 -18.95 6.17 -11.74
N MET A 161 -18.05 5.58 -10.98
CA MET A 161 -17.15 4.51 -11.44
C MET A 161 -17.69 3.11 -11.08
N PRO A 162 -17.37 2.07 -11.88
CA PRO A 162 -17.74 0.69 -11.53
C PRO A 162 -17.14 0.27 -10.19
N ARG A 163 -15.86 0.67 -9.96
CA ARG A 163 -15.09 0.33 -8.76
C ARG A 163 -13.93 1.30 -8.57
N LYS A 164 -13.19 1.16 -7.45
CA LYS A 164 -11.97 1.92 -7.15
C LYS A 164 -10.91 1.74 -8.25
N LEU A 165 -10.21 2.83 -8.57
CA LEU A 165 -9.05 2.87 -9.47
C LEU A 165 -7.78 3.14 -8.66
N LYS A 166 -6.74 2.34 -8.86
CA LYS A 166 -5.42 2.48 -8.23
C LYS A 166 -4.35 2.69 -9.29
N VAL A 167 -3.55 3.73 -9.13
CA VAL A 167 -2.44 4.06 -10.03
C VAL A 167 -1.13 3.94 -9.27
N GLY A 168 -0.08 3.42 -9.91
CA GLY A 168 1.25 3.28 -9.32
C GLY A 168 2.36 3.61 -10.30
N PHE A 169 3.42 4.25 -9.77
CA PHE A 169 4.63 4.62 -10.49
C PHE A 169 5.83 3.89 -9.90
N SER A 170 6.56 3.15 -10.71
CA SER A 170 7.78 2.44 -10.31
C SER A 170 9.01 3.04 -10.98
N ASN A 171 10.05 3.35 -10.19
CA ASN A 171 11.28 3.98 -10.65
C ASN A 171 12.36 2.98 -11.11
N SER A 172 12.13 1.69 -10.93
CA SER A 172 13.11 0.63 -11.18
C SER A 172 12.45 -0.74 -11.31
N PRO A 173 13.15 -1.79 -11.76
CA PRO A 173 12.65 -3.15 -11.85
C PRO A 173 12.25 -3.80 -10.51
N LYS A 174 12.56 -3.18 -9.36
CA LYS A 174 12.08 -3.62 -8.05
C LYS A 174 10.55 -3.64 -7.99
N ASN A 175 9.88 -2.80 -8.80
CA ASN A 175 8.43 -2.76 -8.95
C ASN A 175 7.67 -2.64 -7.62
N MET A 176 8.23 -1.89 -6.66
CA MET A 176 7.69 -1.80 -5.30
C MET A 176 6.22 -1.35 -5.25
N THR A 177 5.79 -0.54 -6.19
CA THR A 177 4.39 -0.12 -6.30
C THR A 177 3.50 -1.13 -7.01
N HIS A 178 4.08 -2.22 -7.53
CA HIS A 178 3.40 -3.21 -8.34
C HIS A 178 2.81 -2.59 -9.63
N ALA A 179 3.53 -1.67 -10.28
CA ALA A 179 3.08 -0.96 -11.47
C ALA A 179 2.63 -1.92 -12.57
N THR A 180 3.32 -3.05 -12.75
CA THR A 180 3.02 -4.05 -13.78
C THR A 180 1.74 -4.85 -13.54
N PHE A 181 1.08 -4.71 -12.36
CA PHE A 181 -0.20 -5.39 -12.06
C PHE A 181 -1.17 -4.57 -11.20
N ARG A 182 -1.10 -3.23 -11.31
CA ARG A 182 -2.15 -2.31 -10.79
C ARG A 182 -3.30 -2.14 -11.80
N ASP A 183 -4.32 -1.40 -11.39
CA ASP A 183 -5.39 -1.00 -12.30
C ASP A 183 -4.81 -0.18 -13.47
N LEU A 184 -3.83 0.71 -13.16
CA LEU A 184 -2.95 1.40 -14.10
C LEU A 184 -1.58 1.56 -13.47
N GLY A 185 -0.51 1.27 -14.20
CA GLY A 185 0.85 1.38 -13.72
C GLY A 185 1.79 1.97 -14.75
N PHE A 186 2.70 2.81 -14.27
CA PHE A 186 3.77 3.42 -15.03
C PHE A 186 5.10 2.87 -14.50
N ALA A 187 5.75 2.04 -15.29
CA ALA A 187 7.05 1.45 -14.97
C ALA A 187 8.14 2.23 -15.71
N ALA A 188 9.04 2.86 -14.97
CA ALA A 188 10.13 3.63 -15.52
C ALA A 188 11.06 2.74 -16.36
N ARG A 189 11.66 3.34 -17.39
CA ARG A 189 12.64 2.75 -18.30
C ARG A 189 13.98 3.50 -18.20
N PRO A 190 15.10 2.84 -18.55
CA PRO A 190 16.42 3.49 -18.53
C PRO A 190 16.55 4.71 -19.45
N ASP A 191 15.71 4.81 -20.48
CA ASP A 191 15.69 5.91 -21.45
C ASP A 191 14.88 7.14 -20.97
N GLY A 192 14.40 7.15 -19.72
CA GLY A 192 13.64 8.26 -19.14
C GLY A 192 12.15 8.26 -19.51
N THR A 193 11.65 7.19 -20.13
CA THR A 193 10.24 7.02 -20.50
C THR A 193 9.54 6.01 -19.61
N PHE A 194 8.24 5.77 -19.83
CA PHE A 194 7.46 4.76 -19.13
C PHE A 194 6.94 3.65 -20.04
N ASP A 195 6.95 2.42 -19.54
CA ASP A 195 6.03 1.38 -20.00
C ASP A 195 4.72 1.49 -19.19
N VAL A 196 3.59 1.40 -19.88
CA VAL A 196 2.26 1.57 -19.27
C VAL A 196 1.52 0.25 -19.24
N TYR A 197 1.19 -0.22 -18.03
CA TYR A 197 0.43 -1.43 -17.78
C TYR A 197 -0.97 -1.10 -17.28
N SER A 198 -1.96 -1.85 -17.71
CA SER A 198 -3.36 -1.57 -17.35
C SER A 198 -4.17 -2.84 -17.09
N ALA A 199 -5.28 -2.72 -16.37
CA ALA A 199 -6.20 -3.80 -16.01
C ALA A 199 -5.58 -4.97 -15.26
N GLY A 200 -4.55 -4.73 -14.44
CA GLY A 200 -4.03 -5.71 -13.49
C GLY A 200 -4.79 -5.71 -12.16
N GLY A 201 -4.42 -6.62 -11.28
CA GLY A 201 -4.90 -6.63 -9.90
C GLY A 201 -4.94 -7.99 -9.25
N LEU A 202 -4.80 -7.97 -7.92
CA LEU A 202 -4.87 -9.12 -7.03
C LEU A 202 -6.29 -9.32 -6.45
N GLY A 203 -6.46 -10.33 -5.64
CA GLY A 203 -7.73 -10.72 -5.04
C GLY A 203 -8.37 -11.91 -5.77
N ASN A 204 -9.70 -12.00 -5.75
CA ASN A 204 -10.38 -13.03 -6.55
C ASN A 204 -10.07 -12.84 -8.03
N ASN A 205 -9.69 -13.92 -8.73
CA ASN A 205 -9.30 -13.90 -10.13
C ASN A 205 -8.13 -12.92 -10.40
N PRO A 206 -6.94 -13.12 -9.79
CA PRO A 206 -5.80 -12.22 -9.96
C PRO A 206 -5.29 -12.28 -11.41
N ARG A 207 -4.84 -11.11 -11.91
CA ARG A 207 -4.26 -10.99 -13.25
C ARG A 207 -3.13 -9.97 -13.24
N PHE A 208 -2.08 -10.26 -13.98
CA PHE A 208 -1.08 -9.25 -14.33
C PHE A 208 -1.67 -8.21 -15.28
N GLY A 209 -1.09 -7.02 -15.27
CA GLY A 209 -1.49 -5.94 -16.17
C GLY A 209 -1.15 -6.27 -17.63
N VAL A 210 -1.95 -5.72 -18.53
CA VAL A 210 -1.68 -5.75 -19.96
C VAL A 210 -0.77 -4.56 -20.29
N LEU A 211 0.33 -4.79 -20.98
CA LEU A 211 1.19 -3.73 -21.51
C LEU A 211 0.43 -3.02 -22.64
N VAL A 212 -0.05 -1.80 -22.39
CA VAL A 212 -0.88 -1.04 -23.32
C VAL A 212 -0.08 0.02 -24.09
N ALA A 213 1.08 0.44 -23.60
CA ALA A 213 1.99 1.35 -24.31
C ALA A 213 3.42 1.19 -23.81
N GLN A 214 4.39 1.49 -24.68
CA GLN A 214 5.82 1.50 -24.36
C GLN A 214 6.45 2.83 -24.72
N ALA A 215 7.56 3.15 -24.05
CA ALA A 215 8.34 4.36 -24.29
C ALA A 215 7.49 5.65 -24.28
N VAL A 216 6.58 5.74 -23.31
CA VAL A 216 5.71 6.92 -23.14
C VAL A 216 6.52 8.03 -22.46
N ALA A 217 6.57 9.18 -23.11
CA ALA A 217 7.20 10.36 -22.55
C ALA A 217 6.46 10.82 -21.27
N PRO A 218 7.19 11.15 -20.19
CA PRO A 218 6.58 11.43 -18.89
C PRO A 218 5.54 12.57 -18.92
N GLU A 219 5.74 13.60 -19.73
CA GLU A 219 4.80 14.72 -19.89
C GLU A 219 3.43 14.28 -20.42
N LYS A 220 3.32 13.09 -21.02
CA LYS A 220 2.09 12.57 -21.63
C LYS A 220 1.25 11.66 -20.72
N ILE A 221 1.67 11.41 -19.49
CA ILE A 221 1.00 10.41 -18.62
C ILE A 221 -0.49 10.69 -18.38
N LEU A 222 -0.92 11.95 -18.38
CA LEU A 222 -2.33 12.27 -18.11
C LEU A 222 -3.27 11.83 -19.24
N TYR A 223 -2.81 11.77 -20.49
CA TYR A 223 -3.58 11.18 -21.59
C TYR A 223 -3.90 9.70 -21.31
N TYR A 224 -2.93 8.96 -20.80
CA TYR A 224 -3.09 7.54 -20.45
C TYR A 224 -3.99 7.36 -19.22
N ILE A 225 -3.90 8.24 -18.22
CA ILE A 225 -4.80 8.23 -17.07
C ILE A 225 -6.24 8.47 -17.50
N LYS A 226 -6.46 9.45 -18.38
CA LYS A 226 -7.79 9.76 -18.93
C LYS A 226 -8.32 8.61 -19.80
N ALA A 227 -7.47 8.02 -20.64
CA ALA A 227 -7.82 6.84 -21.43
C ALA A 227 -8.24 5.67 -20.53
N MET A 228 -7.51 5.41 -19.43
CA MET A 228 -7.90 4.40 -18.44
C MET A 228 -9.25 4.71 -17.80
N TRP A 229 -9.50 5.95 -17.43
CA TRP A 229 -10.79 6.39 -16.90
C TRP A 229 -11.94 6.09 -17.88
N LEU A 230 -11.80 6.46 -19.16
CA LEU A 230 -12.80 6.21 -20.19
C LEU A 230 -12.98 4.71 -20.46
N THR A 231 -11.90 3.95 -20.53
CA THR A 231 -11.93 2.49 -20.70
C THR A 231 -12.68 1.81 -19.56
N PHE A 232 -12.37 2.20 -18.32
CA PHE A 232 -13.02 1.62 -17.14
C PHE A 232 -14.51 1.95 -17.08
N ARG A 233 -14.91 3.14 -17.49
CA ARG A 233 -16.32 3.52 -17.58
C ARG A 233 -17.08 2.77 -18.68
N ALA A 234 -16.42 2.53 -19.82
CA ALA A 234 -17.03 1.88 -20.97
C ALA A 234 -17.16 0.35 -20.78
N TYR A 235 -16.16 -0.30 -20.19
CA TYR A 235 -16.08 -1.77 -20.13
C TYR A 235 -16.16 -2.35 -18.72
N GLY A 236 -16.19 -1.52 -17.69
CA GLY A 236 -16.31 -1.94 -16.30
C GLY A 236 -17.73 -2.41 -15.96
N ASN A 237 -17.83 -3.36 -15.03
CA ASN A 237 -19.11 -3.94 -14.63
C ASN A 237 -19.77 -3.11 -13.52
N TYR A 238 -20.91 -2.50 -13.78
CA TYR A 238 -21.70 -1.73 -12.81
C TYR A 238 -22.72 -2.56 -12.03
N GLU A 239 -23.10 -3.74 -12.54
CA GLU A 239 -24.15 -4.58 -11.99
C GLU A 239 -23.60 -5.58 -10.98
N ASN A 240 -22.52 -6.28 -11.34
CA ASN A 240 -21.90 -7.29 -10.49
C ASN A 240 -20.66 -6.75 -9.78
N ARG A 241 -20.84 -6.31 -8.53
CA ARG A 241 -19.75 -5.76 -7.72
C ARG A 241 -18.58 -6.74 -7.52
N GLY A 242 -18.80 -8.04 -7.56
CA GLY A 242 -17.77 -9.07 -7.48
C GLY A 242 -16.85 -9.10 -8.71
N LYS A 243 -17.34 -8.66 -9.85
CA LYS A 243 -16.64 -8.58 -11.14
C LYS A 243 -16.37 -7.16 -11.61
N ALA A 244 -16.46 -6.16 -10.72
CA ALA A 244 -16.37 -4.75 -11.07
C ALA A 244 -14.93 -4.19 -11.08
N ARG A 245 -13.89 -4.98 -10.71
CA ARG A 245 -12.49 -4.53 -10.75
C ARG A 245 -11.96 -4.54 -12.19
N THR A 246 -11.00 -3.66 -12.45
CA THR A 246 -10.40 -3.42 -13.77
C THR A 246 -9.90 -4.69 -14.46
N ARG A 247 -9.32 -5.63 -13.72
CA ARG A 247 -8.81 -6.90 -14.25
C ARG A 247 -9.86 -7.77 -14.95
N TYR A 248 -11.13 -7.60 -14.61
CA TYR A 248 -12.23 -8.32 -15.30
C TYR A 248 -12.52 -7.75 -16.69
N MET A 249 -12.04 -6.53 -17.01
CA MET A 249 -12.17 -6.00 -18.37
C MET A 249 -11.38 -6.81 -19.39
N GLN A 250 -10.29 -7.48 -18.98
CA GLN A 250 -9.59 -8.41 -19.87
C GLN A 250 -10.52 -9.53 -20.38
N GLU A 251 -11.43 -10.04 -19.53
CA GLU A 251 -12.43 -11.05 -19.94
C GLU A 251 -13.50 -10.42 -20.85
N VAL A 252 -13.99 -9.25 -20.48
CA VAL A 252 -15.04 -8.52 -21.24
C VAL A 252 -14.57 -8.20 -22.66
N CYS A 253 -13.31 -7.85 -22.82
CA CYS A 253 -12.73 -7.48 -24.13
C CYS A 253 -12.17 -8.69 -24.91
N GLY A 254 -12.37 -9.93 -24.44
CA GLY A 254 -11.92 -11.14 -25.17
C GLY A 254 -10.44 -11.49 -24.97
N GLY A 255 -9.84 -11.08 -23.86
CA GLY A 255 -8.46 -11.36 -23.48
C GLY A 255 -7.56 -10.12 -23.46
N PRO A 256 -6.25 -10.31 -23.16
CA PRO A 256 -5.30 -9.20 -23.08
C PRO A 256 -5.19 -8.38 -24.37
N GLU A 257 -5.14 -9.00 -25.52
CA GLU A 257 -5.04 -8.33 -26.82
C GLU A 257 -6.28 -7.48 -27.13
N GLY A 258 -7.49 -8.04 -26.90
CA GLY A 258 -8.74 -7.31 -27.07
C GLY A 258 -8.85 -6.13 -26.11
N TYR A 259 -8.37 -6.31 -24.88
CA TYR A 259 -8.28 -5.22 -23.91
C TYR A 259 -7.30 -4.11 -24.35
N ALA A 260 -6.11 -4.47 -24.81
CA ALA A 260 -5.14 -3.52 -25.32
C ALA A 260 -5.73 -2.67 -26.46
N LYS A 261 -6.44 -3.31 -27.40
CA LYS A 261 -7.13 -2.62 -28.50
C LYS A 261 -8.19 -1.65 -27.98
N ALA A 262 -9.06 -2.09 -27.06
CA ALA A 262 -10.10 -1.25 -26.46
C ALA A 262 -9.50 -0.03 -25.71
N TYR A 263 -8.37 -0.22 -25.02
CA TYR A 263 -7.64 0.86 -24.37
C TYR A 263 -7.07 1.86 -25.39
N GLN A 264 -6.44 1.38 -26.47
CA GLN A 264 -5.88 2.22 -27.52
C GLN A 264 -6.96 3.04 -28.25
N GLU A 265 -8.16 2.47 -28.48
CA GLU A 265 -9.31 3.20 -29.02
C GLU A 265 -9.68 4.37 -28.10
N LYS A 266 -9.72 4.17 -26.78
CA LYS A 266 -10.00 5.25 -25.83
C LYS A 266 -8.85 6.27 -25.74
N LEU A 267 -7.61 5.84 -25.87
CA LEU A 267 -6.47 6.77 -25.96
C LEU A 267 -6.57 7.64 -27.22
N ALA A 268 -6.94 7.07 -28.35
CA ALA A 268 -7.14 7.82 -29.59
C ALA A 268 -8.27 8.85 -29.45
N GLU A 269 -9.39 8.50 -28.76
CA GLU A 269 -10.46 9.46 -28.44
C GLU A 269 -9.93 10.64 -27.60
N VAL A 270 -9.09 10.36 -26.58
CA VAL A 270 -8.49 11.41 -25.74
C VAL A 270 -7.59 12.33 -26.56
N LEU A 271 -6.71 11.76 -27.39
CA LEU A 271 -5.80 12.52 -28.24
C LEU A 271 -6.55 13.38 -29.28
N ALA A 272 -7.63 12.84 -29.84
CA ALA A 272 -8.47 13.56 -30.80
C ALA A 272 -9.35 14.65 -30.18
N SER A 273 -9.52 14.68 -28.85
CA SER A 273 -10.35 15.69 -28.15
C SER A 273 -9.78 17.10 -28.23
N GLY A 274 -8.49 17.23 -28.51
CA GLY A 274 -7.77 18.52 -28.52
C GLY A 274 -7.53 19.10 -27.12
N GLU A 275 -7.83 18.36 -26.04
CA GLU A 275 -7.52 18.80 -24.68
C GLU A 275 -6.01 18.69 -24.45
N ASP A 276 -5.40 19.77 -23.97
CA ASP A 276 -4.00 19.79 -23.59
C ASP A 276 -3.83 19.22 -22.18
N LEU A 277 -3.27 18.01 -22.11
CA LEU A 277 -2.96 17.27 -20.89
C LEU A 277 -1.46 17.11 -20.67
N ASP A 278 -0.63 17.88 -21.37
CA ASP A 278 0.81 17.90 -21.13
C ASP A 278 1.12 18.49 -19.77
N ILE A 279 2.10 17.88 -19.09
CA ILE A 279 2.53 18.36 -17.78
C ILE A 279 4.06 18.44 -17.71
N HIS A 280 4.54 19.41 -16.96
CA HIS A 280 5.97 19.63 -16.71
C HIS A 280 6.19 19.92 -15.22
N PRO A 281 5.97 18.94 -14.33
CA PRO A 281 6.15 19.15 -12.91
C PRO A 281 7.64 19.32 -12.57
N GLU A 282 7.92 20.23 -11.64
CA GLU A 282 9.28 20.41 -11.13
C GLU A 282 9.64 19.30 -10.15
N ALA A 283 10.82 18.71 -10.32
CA ALA A 283 11.36 17.75 -9.37
C ALA A 283 11.85 18.50 -8.11
N PRO A 284 11.64 17.93 -6.90
CA PRO A 284 12.25 18.49 -5.70
C PRO A 284 13.78 18.53 -5.83
N VAL A 285 14.38 19.69 -5.62
CA VAL A 285 15.82 19.83 -5.58
C VAL A 285 16.28 19.81 -4.12
N TYR A 286 17.21 18.93 -3.80
CA TYR A 286 17.78 18.82 -2.45
C TYR A 286 19.21 19.32 -2.46
N GLU A 287 19.43 20.52 -1.92
CA GLU A 287 20.75 21.17 -1.84
C GLU A 287 21.52 20.83 -0.53
N LYS A 288 20.87 20.07 0.35
CA LYS A 288 21.42 19.69 1.66
C LYS A 288 22.74 18.92 1.50
N GLN A 289 23.72 19.27 2.32
CA GLN A 289 25.01 18.63 2.38
C GLN A 289 25.12 17.67 3.55
N GLY A 290 25.91 16.60 3.39
CA GLY A 290 26.26 15.71 4.49
C GLY A 290 27.13 16.42 5.54
N ASP A 291 27.10 15.91 6.76
CA ASP A 291 27.88 16.43 7.91
C ASP A 291 29.23 15.72 8.13
N GLY A 292 29.59 14.79 7.25
CA GLY A 292 30.80 13.97 7.33
C GLY A 292 30.70 12.79 8.32
N VAL A 293 29.58 12.63 9.03
CA VAL A 293 29.36 11.48 9.92
C VAL A 293 28.93 10.28 9.07
N VAL A 294 29.68 9.19 9.17
CA VAL A 294 29.38 7.92 8.48
C VAL A 294 28.49 7.06 9.37
N VAL A 295 27.38 6.56 8.81
CA VAL A 295 26.45 5.66 9.49
C VAL A 295 26.21 4.44 8.59
N ALA A 296 26.27 3.26 9.20
CA ALA A 296 26.00 2.00 8.54
C ALA A 296 25.10 1.12 9.42
N GLY A 297 24.37 0.21 8.80
CA GLY A 297 23.51 -0.74 9.51
C GLY A 297 22.38 -1.26 8.61
N PRO A 298 21.65 -2.30 9.03
CA PRO A 298 20.65 -2.97 8.19
C PRO A 298 19.46 -2.05 7.81
N ARG A 299 19.27 -0.96 8.55
CA ARG A 299 18.20 0.01 8.32
C ARG A 299 18.68 1.32 7.67
N VAL A 300 19.97 1.40 7.29
CA VAL A 300 20.58 2.60 6.71
C VAL A 300 20.88 2.36 5.24
N LEU A 301 20.39 3.25 4.38
CA LEU A 301 20.67 3.25 2.95
C LEU A 301 21.40 4.56 2.59
N GLU A 302 22.50 4.45 1.88
CA GLU A 302 23.16 5.62 1.29
C GLU A 302 22.33 6.12 0.12
N GLN A 303 22.12 7.43 0.04
CA GLN A 303 21.41 8.04 -1.08
C GLN A 303 22.35 8.32 -2.26
N LYS A 304 21.79 8.60 -3.43
CA LYS A 304 22.56 9.11 -4.57
C LYS A 304 23.15 10.51 -4.30
N GLN A 305 22.56 11.28 -3.38
CA GLN A 305 23.11 12.53 -2.88
C GLN A 305 24.25 12.24 -1.88
N PRO A 306 25.49 12.69 -2.15
CA PRO A 306 26.65 12.32 -1.34
C PRO A 306 26.51 12.74 0.14
N GLY A 307 26.80 11.81 1.05
CA GLY A 307 26.79 12.06 2.49
C GLY A 307 25.39 12.17 3.11
N LEU A 308 24.34 11.88 2.32
CA LEU A 308 22.98 11.77 2.83
C LEU A 308 22.52 10.31 2.92
N TYR A 309 21.68 10.05 3.91
CA TYR A 309 21.20 8.74 4.27
C TYR A 309 19.68 8.67 4.31
N THR A 310 19.17 7.49 4.08
CA THR A 310 17.79 7.09 4.37
C THR A 310 17.77 6.08 5.52
N VAL A 311 16.88 6.27 6.47
CA VAL A 311 16.61 5.28 7.53
C VAL A 311 15.27 4.63 7.28
N SER A 312 15.23 3.29 7.24
CA SER A 312 13.99 2.52 7.19
C SER A 312 13.42 2.30 8.60
N TRP A 313 12.12 2.47 8.73
CA TRP A 313 11.34 2.13 9.91
C TRP A 313 10.17 1.27 9.51
N HIS A 314 10.18 0.02 9.94
CA HIS A 314 9.10 -0.92 9.67
C HIS A 314 8.42 -1.33 10.99
N PRO A 315 7.34 -0.65 11.37
CA PRO A 315 6.52 -1.09 12.50
C PRO A 315 5.88 -2.43 12.18
N LEU A 316 5.84 -3.35 13.13
CA LEU A 316 5.29 -4.68 12.90
C LEU A 316 3.86 -4.62 12.34
N GLY A 317 3.65 -5.23 11.16
CA GLY A 317 2.38 -5.21 10.43
C GLY A 317 1.87 -3.81 10.09
N GLY A 318 2.78 -2.86 9.88
CA GLY A 318 2.44 -1.48 9.53
C GLY A 318 1.75 -0.69 10.67
N GLN A 319 1.81 -1.16 11.91
CA GLN A 319 1.18 -0.50 13.04
C GLN A 319 2.22 0.22 13.92
N PRO A 320 2.59 1.48 13.60
CA PRO A 320 3.50 2.25 14.44
C PRO A 320 2.88 2.49 15.82
N ALA A 321 3.71 2.39 16.86
CA ALA A 321 3.32 2.97 18.15
C ALA A 321 3.07 4.47 17.94
N VAL A 322 1.93 4.97 18.42
CA VAL A 322 1.55 6.37 18.21
C VAL A 322 2.52 7.32 18.89
N GLU A 323 3.12 6.89 20.00
CA GLU A 323 4.16 7.61 20.73
C GLU A 323 5.44 7.73 19.86
N THR A 324 5.88 6.64 19.21
CA THR A 324 7.04 6.68 18.30
C THR A 324 6.78 7.57 17.10
N LEU A 325 5.57 7.51 16.51
CA LEU A 325 5.19 8.37 15.38
C LEU A 325 5.22 9.86 15.78
N CYS A 326 4.72 10.20 16.96
CA CYS A 326 4.78 11.54 17.52
C CYS A 326 6.22 12.00 17.83
N ALA A 327 7.03 11.12 18.43
CA ALA A 327 8.43 11.41 18.72
C ALA A 327 9.27 11.60 17.45
N LEU A 328 9.00 10.82 16.39
CA LEU A 328 9.62 11.00 15.08
C LEU A 328 9.29 12.39 14.49
N SER A 329 8.02 12.79 14.56
CA SER A 329 7.59 14.12 14.12
C SER A 329 8.37 15.23 14.81
N ASP A 330 8.49 15.16 16.14
CA ASP A 330 9.23 16.14 16.94
C ASP A 330 10.73 16.10 16.61
N ALA A 331 11.30 14.92 16.42
CA ALA A 331 12.71 14.72 16.15
C ALA A 331 13.16 15.35 14.82
N ILE A 332 12.35 15.23 13.76
CA ILE A 332 12.70 15.73 12.42
C ILE A 332 12.22 17.16 12.14
N ALA A 333 11.46 17.78 13.03
CA ALA A 333 10.82 19.08 12.79
C ALA A 333 11.82 20.17 12.36
N GLY A 334 13.00 20.23 12.99
CA GLY A 334 14.07 21.19 12.68
C GLY A 334 15.10 20.71 11.64
N MET A 335 14.96 19.50 11.08
CA MET A 335 15.89 18.96 10.10
C MET A 335 15.57 19.49 8.71
N GLU A 336 16.58 20.01 8.01
CA GLU A 336 16.41 20.55 6.66
C GLU A 336 16.07 19.46 5.65
N ALA A 337 15.11 19.69 4.77
CA ALA A 337 14.68 18.83 3.67
C ALA A 337 14.35 17.37 4.05
N VAL A 338 14.27 17.04 5.34
CA VAL A 338 13.90 15.69 5.80
C VAL A 338 12.40 15.48 5.64
N GLU A 339 12.01 14.34 5.11
CA GLU A 339 10.62 13.92 5.04
C GLU A 339 10.48 12.40 5.19
N MET A 340 9.26 11.93 5.43
CA MET A 340 8.95 10.51 5.50
C MET A 340 8.27 10.06 4.20
N ARG A 341 8.61 8.88 3.70
CA ARG A 341 8.00 8.22 2.54
C ARG A 341 7.44 6.87 2.94
N LEU A 342 6.17 6.66 2.68
CA LEU A 342 5.50 5.38 2.93
C LEU A 342 5.74 4.42 1.77
N ALA A 343 5.90 3.14 2.07
CA ALA A 343 6.05 2.08 1.08
C ALA A 343 4.85 1.12 1.06
N PRO A 344 4.62 0.42 -0.06
CA PRO A 344 3.53 -0.56 -0.17
C PRO A 344 3.69 -1.80 0.70
N ASP A 345 4.89 -2.06 1.21
CA ASP A 345 5.21 -3.10 2.18
C ASP A 345 5.05 -2.65 3.64
N GLU A 346 4.38 -1.50 3.87
CA GLU A 346 4.11 -0.93 5.20
C GLU A 346 5.37 -0.35 5.90
N THR A 347 6.50 -0.26 5.20
CA THR A 347 7.70 0.44 5.66
C THR A 347 7.54 1.96 5.51
N ALA A 348 8.10 2.72 6.45
CA ALA A 348 8.35 4.15 6.32
C ALA A 348 9.85 4.38 6.10
N TYR A 349 10.19 5.22 5.14
CA TYR A 349 11.56 5.67 4.88
C TYR A 349 11.69 7.13 5.26
N ILE A 350 12.64 7.46 6.12
CA ILE A 350 12.98 8.84 6.48
C ILE A 350 14.21 9.21 5.65
N ILE A 351 14.04 10.16 4.74
CA ILE A 351 15.01 10.51 3.71
C ILE A 351 15.69 11.84 3.98
N ASN A 352 16.79 12.10 3.26
CA ASN A 352 17.58 13.32 3.32
C ASN A 352 18.21 13.59 4.69
N LEU A 353 18.65 12.53 5.36
CA LEU A 353 19.30 12.62 6.67
C LEU A 353 20.82 12.79 6.50
N THR A 354 21.43 13.72 7.26
CA THR A 354 22.87 13.67 7.50
C THR A 354 23.20 12.47 8.39
N GLY A 355 24.49 12.16 8.60
CA GLY A 355 24.86 11.03 9.45
C GLY A 355 24.41 11.18 10.90
N ALA A 356 24.56 12.35 11.49
CA ALA A 356 24.07 12.62 12.86
C ALA A 356 22.53 12.56 12.97
N GLU A 357 21.82 13.07 11.96
CA GLU A 357 20.37 12.97 11.90
C GLU A 357 19.89 11.51 11.75
N ALA A 358 20.59 10.71 10.95
CA ALA A 358 20.29 9.29 10.80
C ALA A 358 20.43 8.52 12.11
N GLN A 359 21.48 8.79 12.90
CA GLN A 359 21.65 8.21 14.23
C GLN A 359 20.49 8.58 15.17
N LYS A 360 20.05 9.84 15.14
CA LYS A 360 18.89 10.29 15.92
C LYS A 360 17.61 9.59 15.51
N VAL A 361 17.34 9.46 14.20
CA VAL A 361 16.15 8.76 13.68
C VAL A 361 16.19 7.27 14.02
N LEU A 362 17.36 6.61 13.90
CA LEU A 362 17.53 5.21 14.32
C LEU A 362 17.17 4.99 15.79
N SER A 363 17.56 5.93 16.65
CA SER A 363 17.26 5.86 18.09
C SER A 363 15.75 6.04 18.36
N VAL A 364 15.11 7.01 17.71
CA VAL A 364 13.68 7.28 17.90
C VAL A 364 12.82 6.12 17.39
N THR A 365 13.24 5.45 16.30
CA THR A 365 12.52 4.35 15.65
C THR A 365 13.08 2.97 16.01
N ALA A 366 13.55 2.79 17.25
CA ALA A 366 14.18 1.54 17.72
C ALA A 366 13.21 0.34 17.79
N ASP A 367 11.89 0.61 17.76
CA ASP A 367 10.81 -0.39 17.72
C ASP A 367 10.60 -1.02 16.32
N SER A 368 11.48 -0.72 15.36
CA SER A 368 11.45 -1.29 14.01
C SER A 368 11.69 -2.80 13.99
N ALA A 369 11.22 -3.45 12.92
CA ALA A 369 11.55 -4.83 12.58
C ALA A 369 13.07 -5.08 12.63
N ARG A 370 13.46 -6.26 13.12
CA ARG A 370 14.87 -6.66 13.37
C ARG A 370 15.43 -7.61 12.33
N SER A 371 14.56 -8.19 11.49
CA SER A 371 14.91 -9.16 10.46
C SER A 371 14.03 -8.97 9.24
N LEU A 372 14.42 -9.56 8.09
CA LEU A 372 13.59 -9.60 6.89
C LEU A 372 12.21 -10.22 7.17
N PHE A 373 12.17 -11.30 7.96
CA PHE A 373 10.92 -11.95 8.33
C PHE A 373 9.97 -11.00 9.09
N GLU A 374 10.49 -10.17 9.96
CA GLU A 374 9.70 -9.21 10.73
C GLU A 374 9.15 -8.05 9.89
N THR A 375 9.71 -7.80 8.69
CA THR A 375 9.14 -6.83 7.73
C THR A 375 7.93 -7.39 6.96
N SER A 376 7.34 -8.49 7.44
CA SER A 376 6.17 -9.11 6.81
C SER A 376 4.98 -8.17 6.72
N VAL A 377 4.34 -8.17 5.56
CA VAL A 377 3.18 -7.32 5.24
C VAL A 377 1.91 -7.96 5.80
N SER A 378 1.12 -7.21 6.55
CA SER A 378 -0.14 -7.70 7.10
C SER A 378 -1.26 -6.68 7.02
N CYS A 379 -2.35 -7.02 6.36
CA CYS A 379 -3.51 -6.12 6.36
C CYS A 379 -4.08 -5.95 7.77
N ILE A 380 -4.91 -4.92 7.99
CA ILE A 380 -5.47 -4.60 9.33
C ILE A 380 -6.30 -5.73 9.96
N GLY A 381 -6.66 -6.76 9.22
CA GLY A 381 -7.29 -7.98 9.72
C GLY A 381 -8.75 -7.89 10.16
N GLY A 382 -9.30 -9.07 10.44
CA GLY A 382 -10.72 -9.27 10.73
C GLY A 382 -11.18 -8.77 12.09
N LYS A 383 -10.28 -8.39 13.02
CA LYS A 383 -10.68 -7.72 14.26
C LYS A 383 -11.19 -6.30 14.00
N THR A 384 -10.63 -5.60 13.01
CA THR A 384 -10.95 -4.20 12.70
C THR A 384 -11.77 -4.06 11.42
N CYS A 385 -11.37 -4.78 10.35
CA CYS A 385 -11.98 -4.67 9.03
C CYS A 385 -13.36 -5.34 8.99
N GLN A 386 -14.38 -4.62 8.47
CA GLN A 386 -15.75 -5.14 8.34
C GLN A 386 -15.89 -6.36 7.41
N VAL A 387 -14.96 -6.55 6.46
CA VAL A 387 -14.96 -7.67 5.49
C VAL A 387 -13.87 -8.69 5.76
N GLY A 388 -13.03 -8.46 6.77
CA GLY A 388 -11.98 -9.37 7.18
C GLY A 388 -12.54 -10.66 7.77
N ILE A 389 -12.01 -11.82 7.34
CA ILE A 389 -12.42 -13.14 7.84
C ILE A 389 -11.56 -13.53 9.03
N ARG A 390 -10.22 -13.29 8.93
CA ARG A 390 -9.21 -13.67 9.92
C ARG A 390 -8.43 -12.49 10.44
N ASP A 391 -7.87 -12.67 11.63
CA ASP A 391 -7.00 -11.69 12.28
C ASP A 391 -5.56 -11.84 11.76
N SER A 392 -5.25 -11.18 10.65
CA SER A 392 -3.92 -11.22 10.06
C SER A 392 -2.83 -10.58 10.95
N GLN A 393 -3.19 -9.57 11.73
CA GLN A 393 -2.27 -8.91 12.66
C GLN A 393 -1.91 -9.82 13.85
N GLY A 394 -2.91 -10.50 14.41
CA GLY A 394 -2.71 -11.47 15.48
C GLY A 394 -1.86 -12.66 15.01
N LEU A 395 -2.09 -13.15 13.79
CA LEU A 395 -1.26 -14.20 13.21
C LEU A 395 0.21 -13.75 13.07
N LEU A 396 0.45 -12.56 12.50
CA LEU A 396 1.81 -12.03 12.36
C LEU A 396 2.52 -11.91 13.71
N ALA A 397 1.84 -11.36 14.72
CA ALA A 397 2.41 -11.22 16.06
C ALA A 397 2.79 -12.58 16.68
N ALA A 398 1.91 -13.60 16.55
CA ALA A 398 2.19 -14.95 17.05
C ALA A 398 3.37 -15.61 16.32
N CYS A 399 3.45 -15.43 14.99
CA CYS A 399 4.55 -15.95 14.17
C CYS A 399 5.89 -15.32 14.56
N VAL A 400 5.94 -13.99 14.69
CA VAL A 400 7.16 -13.27 15.10
C VAL A 400 7.60 -13.67 16.50
N ALA A 401 6.68 -13.81 17.44
CA ALA A 401 7.00 -14.28 18.80
C ALA A 401 7.63 -15.68 18.78
N ALA A 402 7.02 -16.64 18.08
CA ALA A 402 7.52 -18.01 18.01
C ALA A 402 8.89 -18.11 17.31
N VAL A 403 9.08 -17.37 16.21
CA VAL A 403 10.34 -17.34 15.45
C VAL A 403 11.47 -16.74 16.30
N ARG A 404 11.20 -15.67 17.05
CA ARG A 404 12.16 -15.06 17.99
C ARG A 404 12.52 -16.02 19.12
N GLU A 405 11.53 -16.62 19.76
CA GLU A 405 11.72 -17.58 20.87
C GLU A 405 12.54 -18.79 20.41
N ALA A 406 12.30 -19.28 19.21
CA ALA A 406 13.04 -20.41 18.63
C ALA A 406 14.45 -20.06 18.15
N GLY A 407 14.85 -18.78 18.17
CA GLY A 407 16.17 -18.31 17.74
C GLY A 407 16.44 -18.56 16.24
N VAL A 408 15.42 -18.54 15.38
CA VAL A 408 15.60 -18.70 13.93
C VAL A 408 16.40 -17.50 13.38
N PRO A 409 17.54 -17.75 12.69
CA PRO A 409 18.39 -16.66 12.22
C PRO A 409 17.72 -15.83 11.11
N ASP A 410 18.14 -14.55 10.99
CA ASP A 410 17.71 -13.69 9.89
C ASP A 410 18.11 -14.30 8.53
N GLY A 411 17.25 -14.10 7.52
CA GLY A 411 17.40 -14.69 6.20
C GLY A 411 16.88 -16.14 6.07
N ALA A 412 16.68 -16.88 7.18
CA ALA A 412 16.13 -18.25 7.11
C ALA A 412 14.63 -18.29 6.75
N LEU A 413 13.92 -17.20 6.89
CA LEU A 413 12.52 -17.04 6.48
C LEU A 413 12.37 -15.79 5.60
N PRO A 414 11.48 -15.82 4.58
CA PRO A 414 11.21 -14.67 3.75
C PRO A 414 10.29 -13.68 4.46
N GLN A 415 10.17 -12.48 3.91
CA GLN A 415 9.04 -11.60 4.18
C GLN A 415 7.74 -12.31 3.82
N MET A 416 6.79 -12.40 4.74
CA MET A 416 5.46 -12.96 4.50
C MET A 416 4.49 -11.89 4.02
N HIS A 417 3.50 -12.30 3.25
CA HIS A 417 2.40 -11.48 2.79
C HIS A 417 1.07 -12.02 3.32
N ILE A 418 0.48 -11.36 4.34
CA ILE A 418 -0.69 -11.88 5.07
C ILE A 418 -1.94 -11.06 4.76
N SER A 419 -2.95 -11.71 4.22
CA SER A 419 -4.27 -11.12 3.97
C SER A 419 -5.34 -11.83 4.80
N GLY A 420 -6.08 -11.10 5.62
CA GLY A 420 -7.16 -11.67 6.45
C GLY A 420 -8.39 -12.17 5.66
N CYS A 421 -8.41 -12.02 4.34
CA CYS A 421 -9.50 -12.48 3.46
C CYS A 421 -9.05 -12.48 1.98
N PRO A 422 -9.88 -13.02 1.04
CA PRO A 422 -9.56 -13.06 -0.40
C PRO A 422 -9.36 -11.70 -1.08
N SER A 423 -9.59 -10.56 -0.41
CA SER A 423 -9.38 -9.23 -1.01
C SER A 423 -7.92 -8.86 -1.28
N SER A 424 -6.96 -9.67 -0.81
CA SER A 424 -5.52 -9.54 -1.07
C SER A 424 -4.95 -8.14 -0.73
N CYS A 425 -5.37 -7.59 0.41
CA CYS A 425 -4.84 -6.29 0.85
C CYS A 425 -3.35 -6.38 1.25
N GLY A 426 -2.91 -7.51 1.81
CA GLY A 426 -1.51 -7.84 2.10
C GLY A 426 -0.78 -8.52 0.93
N THR A 427 -1.33 -8.50 -0.29
CA THR A 427 -0.69 -9.00 -1.53
C THR A 427 -0.18 -10.45 -1.48
N HIS A 428 -0.85 -11.33 -0.72
CA HIS A 428 -0.45 -12.72 -0.47
C HIS A 428 -0.14 -13.56 -1.72
N GLN A 429 -0.62 -13.14 -2.89
CA GLN A 429 -0.45 -13.87 -4.14
C GLN A 429 0.89 -13.64 -4.82
N THR A 430 1.60 -12.56 -4.46
CA THR A 430 2.87 -12.19 -5.09
C THR A 430 4.05 -12.19 -4.12
N GLY A 431 3.84 -12.51 -2.85
CA GLY A 431 4.92 -12.74 -1.90
C GLY A 431 5.60 -14.10 -2.12
N ALA A 432 6.88 -14.21 -1.82
CA ALA A 432 7.59 -15.49 -1.81
C ALA A 432 6.88 -16.54 -0.93
N MET A 433 6.25 -16.06 0.16
CA MET A 433 5.35 -16.80 1.03
C MET A 433 4.13 -15.93 1.35
N GLY A 434 2.92 -16.44 1.07
CA GLY A 434 1.67 -15.72 1.28
C GLY A 434 0.65 -16.51 2.10
N PHE A 435 -0.14 -15.80 2.92
CA PHE A 435 -1.23 -16.38 3.71
C PHE A 435 -2.54 -15.63 3.45
N ARG A 436 -3.59 -16.39 3.13
CA ARG A 436 -4.94 -15.87 2.92
C ARG A 436 -5.90 -16.44 3.94
N GLY A 437 -6.58 -15.58 4.70
CA GLY A 437 -7.58 -16.00 5.68
C GLY A 437 -8.64 -16.93 5.10
N ALA A 438 -8.85 -18.06 5.79
CA ALA A 438 -9.74 -19.16 5.42
C ALA A 438 -10.41 -19.77 6.66
N ASN A 439 -11.20 -20.81 6.46
CA ASN A 439 -11.67 -21.76 7.48
C ASN A 439 -11.27 -23.16 7.04
N LYS A 440 -10.97 -24.02 8.00
CA LYS A 440 -10.76 -25.47 7.83
C LYS A 440 -11.78 -26.23 8.65
N LEU A 441 -12.41 -27.23 8.09
CA LEU A 441 -13.30 -28.11 8.84
C LEU A 441 -12.48 -29.15 9.60
N VAL A 442 -12.63 -29.17 10.94
CA VAL A 442 -12.06 -30.19 11.82
C VAL A 442 -13.24 -30.77 12.60
N ASP A 443 -13.45 -32.06 12.50
CA ASP A 443 -14.58 -32.77 13.11
C ASP A 443 -15.95 -32.11 12.79
N GLY A 444 -16.09 -31.67 11.53
CA GLY A 444 -17.32 -31.02 11.04
C GLY A 444 -17.52 -29.56 11.52
N LYS A 445 -16.59 -28.99 12.28
CA LYS A 445 -16.66 -27.61 12.77
C LYS A 445 -15.64 -26.71 12.07
N PRO A 446 -16.04 -25.50 11.63
CA PRO A 446 -15.10 -24.56 11.01
C PRO A 446 -14.12 -24.01 12.07
N GLN A 447 -12.83 -24.23 11.82
CA GLN A 447 -11.73 -23.70 12.64
C GLN A 447 -11.01 -22.57 11.91
N PRO A 448 -10.43 -21.58 12.65
CA PRO A 448 -9.58 -20.54 12.08
C PRO A 448 -8.40 -21.13 11.31
N ALA A 449 -8.22 -20.65 10.07
CA ALA A 449 -7.18 -21.18 9.20
C ALA A 449 -6.72 -20.14 8.17
N PHE A 450 -5.60 -20.42 7.51
CA PHE A 450 -5.10 -19.66 6.37
C PHE A 450 -4.66 -20.61 5.25
N THR A 451 -4.91 -20.19 4.01
CA THR A 451 -4.36 -20.85 2.83
C THR A 451 -2.93 -20.36 2.61
N LEU A 452 -1.98 -21.28 2.48
CA LEU A 452 -0.57 -21.00 2.17
C LEU A 452 -0.37 -20.92 0.66
N PHE A 453 0.35 -19.89 0.22
CA PHE A 453 0.86 -19.69 -1.14
C PHE A 453 2.38 -19.60 -1.11
N VAL A 454 3.07 -20.18 -2.09
CA VAL A 454 4.54 -20.14 -2.20
C VAL A 454 4.98 -19.81 -3.63
N GLY A 455 6.15 -19.21 -3.77
CA GLY A 455 6.78 -18.93 -5.06
C GLY A 455 6.20 -17.75 -5.82
N GLY A 456 5.53 -16.82 -5.12
CA GLY A 456 5.15 -15.52 -5.71
C GLY A 456 6.36 -14.61 -5.89
N CYS A 457 6.29 -13.70 -6.85
CA CYS A 457 7.29 -12.65 -7.12
C CYS A 457 6.59 -11.42 -7.69
N ASP A 458 6.97 -10.25 -7.25
CA ASP A 458 6.41 -8.97 -7.70
C ASP A 458 7.41 -8.12 -8.52
N ALA A 459 8.66 -8.56 -8.64
CA ALA A 459 9.69 -7.86 -9.40
C ALA A 459 9.38 -7.86 -10.90
N GLN A 460 9.54 -6.70 -11.55
CA GLN A 460 9.29 -6.52 -12.98
C GLN A 460 10.10 -7.51 -13.84
N GLY A 461 9.41 -8.15 -14.78
CA GLY A 461 9.98 -9.16 -15.68
C GLY A 461 10.17 -10.55 -15.05
N ARG A 462 9.82 -10.70 -13.76
CA ARG A 462 9.83 -11.99 -13.06
C ARG A 462 8.55 -12.21 -12.25
N GLU A 463 7.50 -11.45 -12.54
CA GLU A 463 6.23 -11.52 -11.83
C GLU A 463 5.67 -12.94 -11.86
N ALA A 464 5.33 -13.44 -10.69
CA ALA A 464 4.73 -14.75 -10.55
C ALA A 464 3.63 -14.74 -9.47
N MET A 465 2.54 -15.45 -9.75
CA MET A 465 1.54 -15.76 -8.73
C MET A 465 1.99 -17.00 -7.96
N GLY A 466 2.01 -16.89 -6.64
CA GLY A 466 2.29 -18.03 -5.77
C GLY A 466 1.29 -19.16 -5.98
N LYS A 467 1.80 -20.39 -5.93
CA LYS A 467 0.98 -21.60 -5.99
C LYS A 467 0.34 -21.86 -4.63
N GLU A 468 -0.94 -22.22 -4.63
CA GLU A 468 -1.65 -22.66 -3.43
C GLU A 468 -1.12 -24.05 -3.00
N VAL A 469 -0.62 -24.15 -1.76
CA VAL A 469 -0.10 -25.39 -1.17
C VAL A 469 -1.20 -26.12 -0.42
N GLY A 470 -2.01 -25.40 0.37
CA GLY A 470 -3.08 -25.96 1.17
C GLY A 470 -3.50 -25.06 2.31
N VAL A 471 -4.37 -25.56 3.18
CA VAL A 471 -4.95 -24.81 4.30
C VAL A 471 -4.39 -25.29 5.62
N LEU A 472 -3.68 -24.41 6.34
CA LEU A 472 -3.15 -24.65 7.68
C LEU A 472 -4.07 -24.05 8.72
N LEU A 473 -4.23 -24.72 9.87
CA LEU A 473 -4.89 -24.12 11.03
C LEU A 473 -4.06 -22.93 11.53
N GLU A 474 -4.75 -21.85 11.92
CA GLU A 474 -4.09 -20.61 12.38
C GLU A 474 -3.11 -20.87 13.52
N GLN A 475 -3.47 -21.76 14.47
CA GLN A 475 -2.65 -22.13 15.62
C GLN A 475 -1.35 -22.88 15.26
N ASP A 476 -1.30 -23.55 14.11
CA ASP A 476 -0.19 -24.41 13.71
C ASP A 476 0.84 -23.65 12.85
N ILE A 477 0.48 -22.48 12.30
CA ILE A 477 1.35 -21.69 11.42
C ILE A 477 2.65 -21.26 12.12
N PRO A 478 2.65 -20.79 13.39
CA PRO A 478 3.91 -20.46 14.07
C PRO A 478 4.88 -21.65 14.17
N ALA A 479 4.39 -22.84 14.48
CA ALA A 479 5.21 -24.06 14.55
C ALA A 479 5.76 -24.46 13.17
N PHE A 480 4.93 -24.40 12.12
CA PHE A 480 5.36 -24.61 10.74
C PHE A 480 6.51 -23.67 10.35
N LEU A 481 6.41 -22.38 10.67
CA LEU A 481 7.44 -21.39 10.34
C LEU A 481 8.75 -21.65 11.11
N VAL A 482 8.67 -22.04 12.37
CA VAL A 482 9.85 -22.41 13.16
C VAL A 482 10.56 -23.63 12.55
N GLU A 483 9.81 -24.67 12.15
CA GLU A 483 10.37 -25.86 11.51
C GLU A 483 11.01 -25.51 10.16
N LEU A 484 10.31 -24.73 9.32
CA LEU A 484 10.84 -24.27 8.04
C LEU A 484 12.12 -23.44 8.22
N GLY A 485 12.10 -22.48 9.14
CA GLY A 485 13.27 -21.64 9.43
C GLY A 485 14.48 -22.44 9.91
N LYS A 486 14.27 -23.46 10.78
CA LYS A 486 15.34 -24.38 11.20
C LYS A 486 15.85 -25.23 10.05
N THR A 487 14.97 -25.73 9.18
CA THR A 487 15.33 -26.51 7.99
C THR A 487 16.19 -25.70 7.04
N VAL A 488 15.79 -24.46 6.76
CA VAL A 488 16.56 -23.53 5.90
C VAL A 488 17.91 -23.20 6.55
N ALA A 489 17.93 -22.84 7.84
CA ALA A 489 19.16 -22.52 8.56
C ALA A 489 20.17 -23.69 8.57
N ALA A 490 19.69 -24.92 8.71
CA ALA A 490 20.54 -26.13 8.70
C ALA A 490 21.22 -26.34 7.33
N SER A 491 20.68 -25.79 6.23
CA SER A 491 21.31 -25.85 4.90
C SER A 491 22.48 -24.89 4.73
N GLY A 492 22.62 -23.90 5.61
CA GLY A 492 23.60 -22.81 5.48
C GLY A 492 23.24 -21.76 4.42
N MET A 493 22.04 -21.82 3.85
CA MET A 493 21.54 -20.88 2.83
C MET A 493 20.54 -19.89 3.46
N ASP A 494 20.31 -18.75 2.80
CA ASP A 494 19.10 -17.98 3.03
C ASP A 494 17.88 -18.63 2.35
N TYR A 495 16.66 -18.17 2.70
CA TYR A 495 15.44 -18.72 2.13
C TYR A 495 15.36 -18.59 0.60
N ALA A 496 15.85 -17.50 0.04
CA ALA A 496 15.78 -17.26 -1.40
C ALA A 496 16.62 -18.27 -2.18
N ALA A 497 17.87 -18.50 -1.76
CA ALA A 497 18.76 -19.50 -2.34
C ALA A 497 18.25 -20.92 -2.09
N TRP A 498 17.79 -21.20 -0.85
CA TRP A 498 17.26 -22.52 -0.48
C TRP A 498 16.01 -22.88 -1.28
N SER A 499 15.06 -21.97 -1.45
CA SER A 499 13.84 -22.22 -2.20
C SER A 499 14.09 -22.41 -3.70
N GLN A 500 15.11 -21.79 -4.27
CA GLN A 500 15.55 -22.06 -5.64
C GLN A 500 16.15 -23.46 -5.78
N ALA A 501 16.96 -23.89 -4.83
CA ALA A 501 17.54 -25.22 -4.82
C ALA A 501 16.49 -26.31 -4.49
N ASN A 502 15.43 -25.97 -3.76
CA ASN A 502 14.38 -26.87 -3.29
C ASN A 502 12.97 -26.29 -3.61
N PRO A 503 12.54 -26.26 -4.88
CA PRO A 503 11.29 -25.61 -5.29
C PRO A 503 10.03 -26.09 -4.56
N GLU A 504 9.98 -27.36 -4.15
CA GLU A 504 8.88 -27.95 -3.39
C GLU A 504 9.16 -27.99 -1.87
N GLY A 505 10.34 -27.55 -1.43
CA GLY A 505 10.79 -27.72 -0.04
C GLY A 505 9.86 -27.11 1.00
N THR A 506 9.34 -25.89 0.75
CA THR A 506 8.35 -25.27 1.65
C THR A 506 7.05 -26.08 1.72
N ALA A 507 6.59 -26.61 0.59
CA ALA A 507 5.39 -27.45 0.54
C ALA A 507 5.62 -28.80 1.26
N GLU A 508 6.82 -29.38 1.15
CA GLU A 508 7.16 -30.62 1.87
C GLU A 508 7.11 -30.42 3.39
N VAL A 509 7.72 -29.34 3.92
CA VAL A 509 7.62 -29.01 5.36
C VAL A 509 6.17 -28.77 5.76
N ALA A 510 5.38 -28.10 4.93
CA ALA A 510 3.97 -27.80 5.21
C ALA A 510 3.08 -29.06 5.31
N LYS A 511 3.46 -30.20 4.69
CA LYS A 511 2.64 -31.43 4.68
C LYS A 511 2.26 -31.92 6.08
N ALA A 512 3.15 -31.80 7.05
CA ALA A 512 2.88 -32.16 8.44
C ALA A 512 1.76 -31.35 9.10
N TYR A 513 1.42 -30.18 8.54
CA TYR A 513 0.47 -29.20 9.06
C TYR A 513 -0.80 -29.11 8.20
N LEU A 514 -0.85 -29.81 7.06
CA LEU A 514 -1.98 -29.78 6.14
C LEU A 514 -3.12 -30.75 6.53
N GLY A 515 -2.93 -31.65 7.48
CA GLY A 515 -3.72 -32.79 7.92
C GLY A 515 -5.24 -32.67 7.90
#